data_77c1deacdd487fa8de671f87ea48c077
#
_entry.id   77c1deacdd487fa8de671f87ea48c077
#
_cell.length_a   1.000
_cell.length_b   1.000
_cell.length_c   1.000
_cell.angle_alpha   90.00
_cell.angle_beta   90.00
_cell.angle_gamma   90.00
#
_symmetry.space_group_name_H-M   'P 1'
#
loop_
_entity.id
_entity.type
_entity.pdbx_description
1 polymer ?
#
loop_
_entity_poly.entity_id
_entity_poly.type
_entity_poly.pdbx_seq_one_letter_code
_entity_poly.pdbx_strand_id
1 'polypeptide(L)'
;VAAVGALYETFLAEGFEGAMVRVPDAAYVYSRKGYHSSVLLKVKPTYDAEFRVIDWETGTRGKAASAIMIICETAAGKRFAVTPAMEIADRNALAAKMPIIEDNGKTYFDNVWRDTMITVQYAGLSVDGVPLQPRTRMQTRVDEPVAAAAAAD
;
A
#
# COMPACT_ATOMS: atom_id res chain seq x y z
N VAL A 1 -22.02 -11.08 12.15
CA VAL A 1 -20.59 -10.87 11.82
C VAL A 1 -19.93 -12.19 11.45
N ALA A 2 -20.10 -13.28 12.23
CA ALA A 2 -19.47 -14.57 11.97
C ALA A 2 -19.90 -15.20 10.62
N ALA A 3 -21.16 -15.08 10.23
CA ALA A 3 -21.67 -15.62 8.94
C ALA A 3 -21.04 -14.89 7.72
N VAL A 4 -20.78 -13.59 7.82
CA VAL A 4 -20.13 -12.83 6.76
C VAL A 4 -18.68 -13.28 6.59
N GLY A 5 -17.97 -13.56 7.67
CA GLY A 5 -16.61 -14.06 7.65
C GLY A 5 -16.52 -15.43 6.95
N ALA A 6 -17.40 -16.37 7.30
CA ALA A 6 -17.42 -17.69 6.69
C ALA A 6 -17.72 -17.65 5.16
N LEU A 7 -18.67 -16.83 4.74
CA LEU A 7 -18.96 -16.61 3.31
C LEU A 7 -17.80 -15.93 2.59
N TYR A 8 -17.12 -15.01 3.22
CA TYR A 8 -15.95 -14.34 2.65
C TYR A 8 -14.81 -15.34 2.36
N GLU A 9 -14.51 -16.23 3.31
CA GLU A 9 -13.50 -17.28 3.11
C GLU A 9 -13.89 -18.24 1.99
N THR A 10 -15.19 -18.61 1.91
CA THR A 10 -15.70 -19.43 0.81
C THR A 10 -15.48 -18.74 -0.55
N PHE A 11 -15.81 -17.46 -0.66
CA PHE A 11 -15.62 -16.72 -1.92
C PHE A 11 -14.15 -16.60 -2.31
N LEU A 12 -13.24 -16.40 -1.36
CA LEU A 12 -11.82 -16.43 -1.66
C LEU A 12 -11.35 -17.80 -2.15
N ALA A 13 -11.81 -18.89 -1.54
CA ALA A 13 -11.48 -20.25 -1.97
C ALA A 13 -12.03 -20.58 -3.37
N GLU A 14 -13.15 -19.97 -3.77
CA GLU A 14 -13.72 -20.06 -5.11
C GLU A 14 -13.05 -19.14 -6.15
N GLY A 15 -12.04 -18.36 -5.75
CA GLY A 15 -11.27 -17.47 -6.62
C GLY A 15 -11.87 -16.07 -6.84
N PHE A 16 -12.87 -15.68 -6.05
CA PHE A 16 -13.37 -14.30 -6.09
C PHE A 16 -12.40 -13.32 -5.43
N GLU A 17 -12.40 -12.07 -5.89
CA GLU A 17 -11.52 -10.99 -5.36
C GLU A 17 -11.86 -10.59 -3.92
N GLY A 18 -13.05 -10.93 -3.44
CA GLY A 18 -13.59 -10.58 -2.13
C GLY A 18 -15.10 -10.62 -2.10
N ALA A 19 -15.71 -9.94 -1.15
CA ALA A 19 -17.15 -9.91 -0.95
C ALA A 19 -17.72 -8.50 -0.93
N MET A 20 -18.97 -8.35 -1.34
CA MET A 20 -19.76 -7.12 -1.16
C MET A 20 -20.89 -7.40 -0.17
N VAL A 21 -20.91 -6.66 0.92
CA VAL A 21 -21.93 -6.79 1.97
C VAL A 21 -22.87 -5.59 1.89
N ARG A 22 -24.15 -5.87 1.65
CA ARG A 22 -25.21 -4.86 1.66
C ARG A 22 -25.97 -4.92 2.98
N VAL A 23 -26.23 -3.76 3.57
CA VAL A 23 -27.13 -3.65 4.72
C VAL A 23 -28.56 -3.92 4.25
N PRO A 24 -29.29 -4.90 4.82
CA PRO A 24 -30.69 -5.16 4.48
C PRO A 24 -31.54 -3.91 4.70
N ASP A 25 -32.56 -3.75 3.88
CA ASP A 25 -33.55 -2.66 3.96
C ASP A 25 -33.01 -1.23 3.84
N ALA A 26 -31.72 -1.09 3.53
CA ALA A 26 -31.15 0.22 3.28
C ALA A 26 -31.58 0.74 1.89
N ALA A 27 -31.97 2.01 1.84
CA ALA A 27 -32.33 2.67 0.60
C ALA A 27 -31.15 2.68 -0.40
N TYR A 28 -31.45 2.53 -1.68
CA TYR A 28 -30.43 2.65 -2.72
C TYR A 28 -29.98 4.10 -2.85
N VAL A 29 -28.66 4.30 -2.80
CA VAL A 29 -28.07 5.64 -2.91
C VAL A 29 -27.56 5.86 -4.34
N TYR A 30 -28.18 6.80 -5.05
CA TYR A 30 -27.73 7.26 -6.36
C TYR A 30 -26.65 8.33 -6.17
N SER A 31 -25.38 7.97 -6.33
CA SER A 31 -24.30 8.95 -6.33
C SER A 31 -23.21 8.60 -7.31
N ARG A 32 -22.86 9.55 -8.19
CA ARG A 32 -21.69 9.44 -9.07
C ARG A 32 -20.40 9.99 -8.44
N LYS A 33 -20.50 10.72 -7.33
CA LYS A 33 -19.35 11.35 -6.66
C LYS A 33 -18.98 10.53 -5.46
N GLY A 34 -18.00 9.59 -5.60
CA GLY A 34 -17.19 8.99 -4.55
C GLY A 34 -17.83 8.86 -3.16
N TYR A 35 -19.13 8.63 -3.09
CA TYR A 35 -19.86 8.51 -1.84
C TYR A 35 -19.53 7.18 -1.21
N HIS A 36 -18.89 7.22 -0.06
CA HIS A 36 -18.67 6.03 0.77
C HIS A 36 -20.00 5.64 1.40
N SER A 37 -20.70 4.71 0.77
CA SER A 37 -21.95 4.20 1.30
C SER A 37 -21.70 3.30 2.50
N SER A 38 -22.21 3.68 3.67
CA SER A 38 -22.23 2.82 4.85
C SER A 38 -23.15 1.59 4.70
N VAL A 39 -23.96 1.57 3.64
CA VAL A 39 -24.94 0.51 3.38
C VAL A 39 -24.43 -0.54 2.39
N LEU A 40 -23.30 -0.32 1.74
CA LEU A 40 -22.63 -1.26 0.86
C LEU A 40 -21.14 -1.29 1.19
N LEU A 41 -20.72 -2.36 1.84
CA LEU A 41 -19.35 -2.56 2.29
C LEU A 41 -18.62 -3.50 1.36
N LYS A 42 -17.40 -3.15 0.97
CA LYS A 42 -16.50 -3.98 0.19
C LYS A 42 -15.50 -4.63 1.13
N VAL A 43 -15.48 -5.95 1.14
CA VAL A 43 -14.52 -6.75 1.92
C VAL A 43 -13.54 -7.38 0.95
N LYS A 44 -12.26 -7.05 1.11
CA LYS A 44 -11.16 -7.60 0.30
C LYS A 44 -10.02 -8.03 1.21
N PRO A 45 -9.23 -9.04 0.80
CA PRO A 45 -8.01 -9.38 1.53
C PRO A 45 -7.03 -8.21 1.48
N THR A 46 -6.28 -8.06 2.55
CA THR A 46 -5.14 -7.15 2.63
C THR A 46 -3.96 -7.94 3.16
N TYR A 47 -2.88 -7.88 2.43
CA TYR A 47 -1.62 -8.52 2.78
C TYR A 47 -0.62 -7.45 3.21
N ASP A 48 0.36 -7.83 4.00
CA ASP A 48 1.50 -6.98 4.34
C ASP A 48 2.81 -7.78 4.22
N ALA A 49 3.85 -7.11 3.79
CA ALA A 49 5.19 -7.65 3.72
C ALA A 49 6.22 -6.52 3.81
N GLU A 50 7.46 -6.90 4.14
CA GLU A 50 8.59 -5.98 4.21
C GLU A 50 9.28 -5.88 2.86
N PHE A 51 9.51 -4.64 2.40
CA PHE A 51 10.24 -4.36 1.16
C PHE A 51 11.34 -3.34 1.37
N ARG A 52 12.45 -3.53 0.67
CA ARG A 52 13.59 -2.62 0.70
C ARG A 52 13.28 -1.34 -0.06
N VAL A 53 13.53 -0.21 0.56
CA VAL A 53 13.47 1.11 -0.07
C VAL A 53 14.74 1.33 -0.87
N ILE A 54 14.60 1.63 -2.15
CA ILE A 54 15.76 1.87 -3.04
C ILE A 54 15.81 3.28 -3.60
N ASP A 55 14.65 3.96 -3.68
CA ASP A 55 14.56 5.29 -4.30
C ASP A 55 13.24 5.97 -3.88
N TRP A 56 13.02 7.17 -4.38
CA TRP A 56 11.77 7.91 -4.25
C TRP A 56 11.50 8.73 -5.51
N GLU A 57 10.24 9.04 -5.75
CA GLU A 57 9.81 9.92 -6.83
C GLU A 57 8.61 10.77 -6.40
N THR A 58 8.20 11.72 -7.23
CA THR A 58 6.98 12.51 -7.00
C THR A 58 5.93 12.23 -8.04
N GLY A 59 4.66 12.29 -7.64
CA GLY A 59 3.54 12.21 -8.55
C GLY A 59 3.58 13.33 -9.59
N THR A 60 3.17 13.03 -10.82
CA THR A 60 3.24 13.95 -11.95
C THR A 60 1.88 14.52 -12.35
N ARG A 61 0.77 14.00 -11.82
CA ARG A 61 -0.59 14.37 -12.26
C ARG A 61 -1.59 14.52 -11.09
N GLY A 62 -2.60 15.34 -11.31
CA GLY A 62 -3.76 15.49 -10.45
C GLY A 62 -3.42 16.09 -9.08
N LYS A 63 -4.24 15.80 -8.08
CA LYS A 63 -4.07 16.30 -6.70
C LYS A 63 -2.81 15.77 -6.01
N ALA A 64 -2.25 14.68 -6.49
CA ALA A 64 -1.03 14.07 -5.96
C ALA A 64 0.23 14.49 -6.72
N ALA A 65 0.14 15.48 -7.63
CA ALA A 65 1.32 16.08 -8.25
C ALA A 65 2.24 16.62 -7.15
N SER A 66 3.54 16.35 -7.27
CA SER A 66 4.57 16.67 -6.27
C SER A 66 4.50 15.89 -4.95
N ALA A 67 3.50 15.06 -4.73
CA ALA A 67 3.43 14.21 -3.55
C ALA A 67 4.37 13.00 -3.69
N ILE A 68 5.13 12.70 -2.63
CA ILE A 68 6.11 11.61 -2.66
C ILE A 68 5.47 10.25 -2.88
N MET A 69 6.17 9.40 -3.64
CA MET A 69 6.04 7.96 -3.69
C MET A 69 7.38 7.31 -3.36
N ILE A 70 7.37 6.24 -2.59
CA ILE A 70 8.58 5.50 -2.23
C ILE A 70 8.77 4.39 -3.24
N ILE A 71 9.96 4.22 -3.76
CA ILE A 71 10.29 3.12 -4.66
C ILE A 71 10.90 1.99 -3.86
N CYS A 72 10.23 0.86 -3.89
CA CYS A 72 10.69 -0.37 -3.27
C CYS A 72 11.08 -1.40 -4.33
N GLU A 73 11.75 -2.44 -3.86
CA GLU A 73 12.20 -3.55 -4.68
C GLU A 73 11.72 -4.88 -4.09
N THR A 74 11.23 -5.77 -4.96
CA THR A 74 10.90 -7.15 -4.58
C THR A 74 12.18 -7.99 -4.44
N ALA A 75 12.09 -9.17 -3.82
CA ALA A 75 13.21 -10.12 -3.74
C ALA A 75 13.76 -10.53 -5.14
N ALA A 76 12.92 -10.47 -6.16
CA ALA A 76 13.32 -10.72 -7.56
C ALA A 76 13.92 -9.48 -8.27
N GLY A 77 14.18 -8.38 -7.55
CA GLY A 77 14.76 -7.17 -8.12
C GLY A 77 13.77 -6.30 -8.92
N LYS A 78 12.47 -6.53 -8.81
CA LYS A 78 11.47 -5.70 -9.51
C LYS A 78 11.12 -4.47 -8.68
N ARG A 79 11.22 -3.30 -9.32
CA ARG A 79 10.93 -1.99 -8.72
C ARG A 79 9.44 -1.69 -8.80
N PHE A 80 8.90 -1.09 -7.75
CA PHE A 80 7.51 -0.64 -7.71
C PHE A 80 7.33 0.56 -6.79
N ALA A 81 6.35 1.42 -7.12
CA ALA A 81 6.06 2.62 -6.36
C ALA A 81 5.03 2.33 -5.26
N VAL A 82 5.32 2.77 -4.05
CA VAL A 82 4.46 2.63 -2.86
C VAL A 82 3.95 3.99 -2.44
N THR A 83 2.65 4.10 -2.23
CA THR A 83 2.02 5.35 -1.77
C THR A 83 2.06 5.43 -0.24
N PRO A 84 2.71 6.46 0.35
CA PRO A 84 2.60 6.71 1.79
C PRO A 84 1.15 7.02 2.19
N ALA A 85 0.68 6.36 3.27
CA ALA A 85 -0.67 6.52 3.83
C ALA A 85 -0.72 7.73 4.77
N MET A 86 -0.50 8.92 4.22
CA MET A 86 -0.53 10.21 4.90
C MET A 86 -1.21 11.25 4.01
N GLU A 87 -1.55 12.40 4.57
CA GLU A 87 -2.16 13.50 3.84
C GLU A 87 -1.24 14.03 2.73
N ILE A 88 -1.83 14.61 1.68
CA ILE A 88 -1.05 15.12 0.53
C ILE A 88 -0.06 16.22 0.96
N ALA A 89 -0.46 17.07 1.91
CA ALA A 89 0.42 18.11 2.44
C ALA A 89 1.69 17.53 3.09
N ASP A 90 1.54 16.47 3.90
CA ASP A 90 2.66 15.80 4.55
C ASP A 90 3.55 15.07 3.54
N ARG A 91 2.94 14.47 2.50
CA ARG A 91 3.66 13.84 1.39
C ARG A 91 4.48 14.85 0.59
N ASN A 92 3.94 16.05 0.37
CA ASN A 92 4.67 17.14 -0.29
C ASN A 92 5.83 17.65 0.58
N ALA A 93 5.60 17.83 1.88
CA ALA A 93 6.64 18.24 2.82
C ALA A 93 7.77 17.21 2.90
N LEU A 94 7.44 15.92 2.91
CA LEU A 94 8.42 14.84 2.90
C LEU A 94 9.21 14.82 1.58
N ALA A 95 8.54 15.01 0.43
CA ALA A 95 9.19 15.11 -0.88
C ALA A 95 10.23 16.24 -0.93
N ALA A 96 9.89 17.41 -0.37
CA ALA A 96 10.79 18.54 -0.31
C ALA A 96 12.01 18.27 0.59
N LYS A 97 11.86 17.42 1.60
CA LYS A 97 12.93 17.05 2.53
C LYS A 97 13.92 16.05 1.97
N MET A 98 13.47 15.14 1.09
CA MET A 98 14.28 14.03 0.58
C MET A 98 15.62 14.43 -0.05
N PRO A 99 15.71 15.50 -0.89
CA PRO A 99 16.96 15.87 -1.55
C PRO A 99 17.87 16.76 -0.70
N ILE A 100 17.47 17.15 0.51
CA ILE A 100 18.28 18.04 1.36
C ILE A 100 19.58 17.34 1.74
N ILE A 101 20.70 17.99 1.43
CA ILE A 101 22.03 17.52 1.80
C ILE A 101 22.28 17.86 3.25
N GLU A 102 22.67 16.88 4.04
CA GLU A 102 23.01 16.99 5.47
C GLU A 102 24.52 17.21 5.69
N ASP A 103 24.94 17.47 6.92
CA ASP A 103 26.32 17.81 7.28
C ASP A 103 27.36 16.77 6.85
N ASN A 104 26.95 15.52 6.67
CA ASN A 104 27.81 14.41 6.19
C ASN A 104 27.93 14.33 4.66
N GLY A 105 27.34 15.28 3.91
CA GLY A 105 27.35 15.32 2.45
C GLY A 105 26.41 14.36 1.75
N LYS A 106 25.57 13.64 2.50
CA LYS A 106 24.54 12.76 1.95
C LYS A 106 23.17 13.43 2.01
N THR A 107 22.24 12.99 1.16
CA THR A 107 20.86 13.47 1.23
C THR A 107 20.14 12.91 2.47
N TYR A 108 19.08 13.59 2.91
CA TYR A 108 18.19 13.06 3.94
C TYR A 108 17.65 11.68 3.57
N PHE A 109 17.31 11.46 2.28
CA PHE A 109 16.90 10.16 1.79
C PHE A 109 17.98 9.09 2.02
N ASP A 110 19.24 9.37 1.66
CA ASP A 110 20.34 8.41 1.81
C ASP A 110 20.62 8.06 3.27
N ASN A 111 20.43 9.03 4.17
CA ASN A 111 20.69 8.82 5.60
C ASN A 111 19.56 8.07 6.33
N VAL A 112 18.32 8.26 5.90
CA VAL A 112 17.15 7.81 6.68
C VAL A 112 16.42 6.66 6.01
N TRP A 113 16.33 6.64 4.68
CA TRP A 113 15.42 5.75 3.97
C TRP A 113 16.10 4.73 3.07
N ARG A 114 17.20 5.08 2.41
CA ARG A 114 17.88 4.18 1.48
C ARG A 114 18.25 2.87 2.16
N ASP A 115 17.93 1.77 1.50
CA ASP A 115 18.18 0.40 1.95
C ASP A 115 17.48 -0.02 3.27
N THR A 116 16.55 0.80 3.79
CA THR A 116 15.71 0.39 4.91
C THR A 116 14.58 -0.53 4.46
N MET A 117 14.10 -1.38 5.37
CA MET A 117 12.91 -2.21 5.16
C MET A 117 11.69 -1.48 5.69
N ILE A 118 10.64 -1.42 4.90
CA ILE A 118 9.35 -0.83 5.32
C ILE A 118 8.21 -1.82 5.12
N THR A 119 7.23 -1.78 6.03
CA THR A 119 6.00 -2.57 5.88
C THR A 119 5.12 -1.95 4.80
N VAL A 120 4.79 -2.73 3.79
CA VAL A 120 3.89 -2.36 2.70
C VAL A 120 2.64 -3.21 2.75
N GLN A 121 1.48 -2.55 2.81
CA GLN A 121 0.18 -3.20 2.66
C GLN A 121 -0.24 -3.21 1.18
N TYR A 122 -0.80 -4.32 0.71
CA TYR A 122 -1.20 -4.47 -0.69
C TYR A 122 -2.42 -5.39 -0.82
N ALA A 123 -3.13 -5.28 -1.96
CA ALA A 123 -4.37 -6.02 -2.21
C ALA A 123 -4.15 -7.42 -2.81
N GLY A 124 -2.94 -7.71 -3.26
CA GLY A 124 -2.55 -8.96 -3.93
C GLY A 124 -1.28 -8.73 -4.76
N LEU A 125 -0.83 -9.76 -5.45
CA LEU A 125 0.33 -9.68 -6.34
C LEU A 125 -0.12 -9.73 -7.80
N SER A 126 0.60 -9.03 -8.68
CA SER A 126 0.47 -9.20 -10.11
C SER A 126 1.07 -10.54 -10.57
N VAL A 127 0.85 -10.93 -11.82
CA VAL A 127 1.47 -12.12 -12.44
C VAL A 127 3.01 -12.09 -12.30
N ASP A 128 3.57 -10.90 -12.26
CA ASP A 128 5.01 -10.69 -12.07
C ASP A 128 5.48 -10.66 -10.61
N GLY A 129 4.61 -10.92 -9.65
CA GLY A 129 4.93 -10.89 -8.23
C GLY A 129 5.09 -9.48 -7.64
N VAL A 130 4.58 -8.44 -8.32
CA VAL A 130 4.63 -7.06 -7.85
C VAL A 130 3.37 -6.73 -7.05
N PRO A 131 3.47 -6.09 -5.87
CA PRO A 131 2.33 -5.69 -5.06
C PRO A 131 1.34 -4.78 -5.81
N LEU A 132 0.04 -5.08 -5.70
CA LEU A 132 -1.05 -4.30 -6.27
C LEU A 132 -1.59 -3.30 -5.25
N GLN A 133 -1.75 -2.04 -5.68
CA GLN A 133 -2.22 -0.93 -4.84
C GLN A 133 -1.40 -0.76 -3.54
N PRO A 134 -0.06 -0.79 -3.60
CA PRO A 134 0.77 -0.81 -2.42
C PRO A 134 0.69 0.51 -1.64
N ARG A 135 0.59 0.41 -0.32
CA ARG A 135 0.58 1.54 0.62
C ARG A 135 1.49 1.26 1.81
N THR A 136 2.08 2.29 2.39
CA THR A 136 2.90 2.17 3.58
C THR A 136 2.59 3.27 4.59
N ARG A 137 2.67 2.94 5.88
CA ARG A 137 2.68 3.93 6.96
C ARG A 137 4.07 4.47 7.26
N MET A 138 5.07 4.15 6.44
CA MET A 138 6.47 4.53 6.63
C MET A 138 7.03 4.04 7.97
N GLN A 139 6.59 2.89 8.43
CA GLN A 139 7.08 2.26 9.65
C GLN A 139 8.04 1.12 9.28
N THR A 140 9.17 1.09 9.95
CA THR A 140 10.07 -0.07 9.94
C THR A 140 9.65 -1.01 11.07
N ARG A 141 9.52 -2.31 10.81
CA ARG A 141 9.47 -3.30 11.89
C ARG A 141 10.86 -3.48 12.45
N VAL A 142 11.00 -3.25 13.74
CA VAL A 142 12.31 -3.34 14.41
C VAL A 142 12.67 -4.78 14.78
N ASP A 143 11.71 -5.71 14.81
CA ASP A 143 11.93 -7.05 15.40
C ASP A 143 11.15 -8.19 14.72
N GLU A 144 11.45 -8.51 13.45
CA GLU A 144 11.24 -9.90 12.98
C GLU A 144 12.12 -10.20 11.76
N PRO A 145 12.81 -11.38 11.72
CA PRO A 145 13.56 -11.79 10.55
C PRO A 145 12.58 -12.06 9.40
N VAL A 146 12.95 -11.55 8.22
CA VAL A 146 12.21 -11.68 6.97
C VAL A 146 11.80 -13.14 6.75
N ALA A 147 10.52 -13.45 6.93
CA ALA A 147 9.95 -14.66 6.39
C ALA A 147 9.95 -14.52 4.86
N ALA A 148 10.81 -15.26 4.19
CA ALA A 148 10.80 -15.36 2.74
C ALA A 148 9.39 -15.74 2.31
N ALA A 149 8.78 -14.89 1.46
CA ALA A 149 7.51 -15.21 0.83
C ALA A 149 7.68 -16.57 0.12
N ALA A 150 7.05 -17.61 0.67
CA ALA A 150 7.02 -18.92 0.08
C ALA A 150 6.39 -18.78 -1.31
N ALA A 151 7.16 -19.11 -2.34
CA ALA A 151 6.63 -19.34 -3.67
C ALA A 151 5.61 -20.46 -3.54
N ALA A 152 4.35 -20.17 -3.82
CA ALA A 152 3.34 -21.19 -4.01
C ALA A 152 3.63 -21.85 -5.37
N ASP A 153 3.98 -23.13 -5.32
CA ASP A 153 3.93 -24.05 -6.48
C ASP A 153 2.49 -24.22 -6.99
#